data_a5ccfd894c0015e94d23a88e902d445a
#
_entry.id   a5ccfd894c0015e94d23a88e902d445a
#
_cell.length_a   1.000
_cell.length_b   1.000
_cell.length_c   1.000
_cell.angle_alpha   90.00
_cell.angle_beta   90.00
_cell.angle_gamma   90.00
#
_symmetry.space_group_name_H-M   'P 1'
#
loop_
_entity.id
_entity.type
_entity.pdbx_description
1 polymer ?
#
loop_
_entity_poly.entity_id
_entity_poly.type
_entity_poly.pdbx_seq_one_letter_code
_entity_poly.pdbx_strand_id
1 'polypeptide(L)'
;MSKILFKNLKLVNPNFVGHQDKMALCVENGNISWIGSQARIPKKAKFNKEFDLKNQLVLPSFIECHTHSVFAGSRAEEFEQRNNGISYLEIAQRGGGILSTMKKTRLASAKALLKKSQRHVDRFLKQGVSTLEIKSGYALDLKNEIKMLEVIKKIQGPRIISTFLGAHALPPEFKTHSEYLKFLIESVLPVVKKKKLSNRVDIFVENKFFEEKDADIFLKQVQVMGFQIVIHANQLSLSGGVDLALKFEAKSADHSIHLTDQLIQKISKSNTVAVLLPAADLYMKCVYPPARKLLDAGATVALATDFNPGSCPTQDLSLVGLLARLEMKMTLPEVFTAYTSAAAKALGIYSEEGELNLNKKANFICTDADINDFFYSAGGMPNHSLFICGKRIEV
;
A
#
# COMPACT_ATOMS: atom_id res chain seq x y z
N MET A 1 -0.23 -24.25 22.79
CA MET A 1 -0.05 -23.72 21.42
C MET A 1 -1.27 -24.11 20.62
N SER A 2 -1.91 -23.14 19.93
CA SER A 2 -3.14 -23.41 19.16
C SER A 2 -2.75 -23.92 17.78
N LYS A 3 -3.11 -25.18 17.47
CA LYS A 3 -2.95 -25.77 16.15
C LYS A 3 -4.30 -25.85 15.45
N ILE A 4 -4.38 -25.32 14.24
CA ILE A 4 -5.60 -25.27 13.45
C ILE A 4 -5.33 -26.00 12.13
N LEU A 5 -6.27 -26.86 11.73
CA LEU A 5 -6.25 -27.52 10.42
C LEU A 5 -7.32 -26.92 9.52
N PHE A 6 -6.94 -26.56 8.31
CA PHE A 6 -7.85 -26.24 7.20
C PHE A 6 -7.73 -27.35 6.16
N LYS A 7 -8.83 -28.00 5.82
CA LYS A 7 -8.89 -29.15 4.91
C LYS A 7 -9.92 -28.96 3.80
N ASN A 8 -9.86 -29.79 2.79
CA ASN A 8 -10.74 -29.75 1.62
C ASN A 8 -10.69 -28.37 0.92
N LEU A 9 -9.51 -27.93 0.55
CA LEU A 9 -9.33 -26.66 -0.14
C LEU A 9 -8.71 -26.84 -1.53
N LYS A 10 -8.98 -25.90 -2.42
CA LYS A 10 -8.28 -25.72 -3.69
C LYS A 10 -7.23 -24.64 -3.47
N LEU A 11 -5.97 -25.00 -3.45
CA LEU A 11 -4.89 -24.04 -3.24
C LEU A 11 -4.45 -23.44 -4.57
N VAL A 12 -4.56 -22.13 -4.71
CA VAL A 12 -4.05 -21.41 -5.88
C VAL A 12 -2.54 -21.59 -5.96
N ASN A 13 -2.04 -21.90 -7.16
CA ASN A 13 -0.60 -22.02 -7.40
C ASN A 13 0.13 -20.68 -7.15
N PRO A 14 1.41 -20.72 -6.74
CA PRO A 14 2.16 -19.49 -6.45
C PRO A 14 2.25 -18.48 -7.60
N ASN A 15 2.11 -18.95 -8.85
CA ASN A 15 2.09 -18.11 -10.04
C ASN A 15 0.67 -17.68 -10.46
N PHE A 16 -0.34 -17.98 -9.65
CA PHE A 16 -1.77 -17.70 -9.92
C PHE A 16 -2.31 -18.24 -11.25
N VAL A 17 -1.68 -19.28 -11.78
CA VAL A 17 -2.15 -20.02 -12.96
C VAL A 17 -2.69 -21.38 -12.50
N GLY A 18 -4.01 -21.41 -12.24
CA GLY A 18 -4.68 -22.62 -11.75
C GLY A 18 -4.49 -22.90 -10.26
N HIS A 19 -4.97 -24.04 -9.83
CA HIS A 19 -4.96 -24.47 -8.42
C HIS A 19 -4.69 -25.98 -8.30
N GLN A 20 -4.39 -26.40 -7.07
CA GLN A 20 -4.26 -27.81 -6.67
C GLN A 20 -5.46 -28.20 -5.80
N ASP A 21 -6.13 -29.29 -6.16
CA ASP A 21 -7.27 -29.82 -5.41
C ASP A 21 -6.85 -30.65 -4.20
N LYS A 22 -7.80 -30.86 -3.28
CA LYS A 22 -7.64 -31.72 -2.11
C LYS A 22 -6.40 -31.37 -1.31
N MET A 23 -6.16 -30.08 -1.14
CA MET A 23 -5.08 -29.55 -0.33
C MET A 23 -5.54 -29.29 1.10
N ALA A 24 -4.56 -29.15 1.99
CA ALA A 24 -4.77 -28.75 3.38
C ALA A 24 -3.60 -27.90 3.85
N LEU A 25 -3.84 -27.10 4.89
CA LEU A 25 -2.79 -26.35 5.58
C LEU A 25 -2.99 -26.41 7.10
N CYS A 26 -1.88 -26.45 7.83
CA CYS A 26 -1.86 -26.39 9.28
C CYS A 26 -1.30 -25.04 9.72
N VAL A 27 -1.95 -24.44 10.70
CA VAL A 27 -1.54 -23.17 11.30
C VAL A 27 -1.15 -23.39 12.75
N GLU A 28 0.02 -22.91 13.14
CA GLU A 28 0.49 -22.90 14.51
C GLU A 28 0.98 -21.50 14.89
N ASN A 29 0.41 -20.92 15.95
CA ASN A 29 0.72 -19.56 16.41
C ASN A 29 0.58 -18.48 15.31
N GLY A 30 -0.38 -18.65 14.40
CA GLY A 30 -0.65 -17.71 13.32
C GLY A 30 0.21 -17.88 12.06
N ASN A 31 1.16 -18.82 12.07
CA ASN A 31 2.01 -19.12 10.93
C ASN A 31 1.64 -20.48 10.32
N ILE A 32 1.89 -20.64 9.03
CA ILE A 32 1.73 -21.93 8.33
C ILE A 32 2.83 -22.87 8.80
N SER A 33 2.46 -23.90 9.54
CA SER A 33 3.40 -24.94 10.03
C SER A 33 3.51 -26.14 9.09
N TRP A 34 2.53 -26.32 8.20
CA TRP A 34 2.53 -27.33 7.15
C TRP A 34 1.51 -26.95 6.06
N ILE A 35 1.81 -27.29 4.82
CA ILE A 35 0.93 -27.11 3.66
C ILE A 35 1.21 -28.22 2.65
N GLY A 36 0.19 -28.85 2.10
CA GLY A 36 0.35 -29.93 1.14
C GLY A 36 -0.93 -30.70 0.84
N SER A 37 -0.79 -31.82 0.11
CA SER A 37 -1.92 -32.70 -0.19
C SER A 37 -2.59 -33.21 1.09
N GLN A 38 -3.91 -33.14 1.16
CA GLN A 38 -4.70 -33.60 2.31
C GLN A 38 -4.41 -35.05 2.72
N ALA A 39 -4.09 -35.93 1.77
CA ALA A 39 -3.71 -37.32 2.06
C ALA A 39 -2.42 -37.44 2.89
N ARG A 40 -1.60 -36.37 2.94
CA ARG A 40 -0.33 -36.30 3.66
C ARG A 40 -0.38 -35.49 4.96
N ILE A 41 -1.58 -35.19 5.46
CA ILE A 41 -1.72 -34.52 6.77
C ILE A 41 -0.98 -35.35 7.83
N PRO A 42 -0.16 -34.71 8.70
CA PRO A 42 0.61 -35.43 9.71
C PRO A 42 -0.30 -36.25 10.66
N LYS A 43 -0.30 -37.58 10.56
CA LYS A 43 -1.22 -38.49 11.28
C LYS A 43 -1.14 -38.39 12.81
N LYS A 44 0.01 -37.94 13.35
CA LYS A 44 0.21 -37.77 14.80
C LYS A 44 -0.12 -36.36 15.32
N ALA A 45 -0.46 -35.42 14.42
CA ALA A 45 -0.79 -34.06 14.84
C ALA A 45 -2.17 -34.01 15.49
N LYS A 46 -2.24 -33.41 16.68
CA LYS A 46 -3.51 -33.09 17.34
C LYS A 46 -3.85 -31.64 17.04
N PHE A 47 -5.04 -31.38 16.54
CA PHE A 47 -5.54 -30.03 16.22
C PHE A 47 -6.54 -29.59 17.26
N ASN A 48 -6.43 -28.33 17.66
CA ASN A 48 -7.39 -27.69 18.59
C ASN A 48 -8.69 -27.30 17.88
N LYS A 49 -8.58 -27.03 16.57
CA LYS A 49 -9.71 -26.65 15.72
C LYS A 49 -9.47 -27.14 14.29
N GLU A 50 -10.54 -27.58 13.65
CA GLU A 50 -10.53 -27.98 12.25
C GLU A 50 -11.60 -27.21 11.49
N PHE A 51 -11.25 -26.74 10.28
CA PHE A 51 -12.16 -26.14 9.33
C PHE A 51 -12.18 -26.97 8.04
N ASP A 52 -13.37 -27.34 7.62
CA ASP A 52 -13.59 -27.91 6.30
C ASP A 52 -13.99 -26.77 5.35
N LEU A 53 -13.13 -26.44 4.38
CA LEU A 53 -13.35 -25.37 3.43
C LEU A 53 -14.15 -25.82 2.20
N LYS A 54 -14.70 -27.06 2.19
CA LYS A 54 -15.68 -27.53 1.19
C LYS A 54 -15.25 -27.29 -0.27
N ASN A 55 -13.98 -27.51 -0.57
CA ASN A 55 -13.35 -27.24 -1.89
C ASN A 55 -13.37 -25.77 -2.33
N GLN A 56 -13.47 -24.82 -1.41
CA GLN A 56 -13.30 -23.40 -1.73
C GLN A 56 -11.86 -23.13 -2.22
N LEU A 57 -11.77 -22.14 -3.11
CA LEU A 57 -10.49 -21.61 -3.57
C LEU A 57 -9.82 -20.83 -2.44
N VAL A 58 -8.54 -21.11 -2.21
CA VAL A 58 -7.73 -20.46 -1.18
C VAL A 58 -6.51 -19.82 -1.83
N LEU A 59 -6.33 -18.53 -1.58
CA LEU A 59 -5.22 -17.72 -2.10
C LEU A 59 -4.72 -16.76 -1.02
N PRO A 60 -3.48 -16.24 -1.13
CA PRO A 60 -2.97 -15.25 -0.20
C PRO A 60 -3.93 -14.05 -0.09
N SER A 61 -4.11 -13.51 1.12
CA SER A 61 -4.81 -12.24 1.30
C SER A 61 -4.08 -11.10 0.63
N PHE A 62 -4.80 -10.04 0.28
CA PHE A 62 -4.22 -8.86 -0.35
C PHE A 62 -3.46 -8.00 0.65
N ILE A 63 -2.46 -7.29 0.13
CA ILE A 63 -1.65 -6.31 0.84
C ILE A 63 -1.83 -4.98 0.12
N GLU A 64 -2.30 -3.98 0.85
CA GLU A 64 -2.42 -2.61 0.35
C GLU A 64 -1.19 -1.81 0.80
N CYS A 65 -0.32 -1.47 -0.15
CA CYS A 65 1.01 -0.96 0.15
C CYS A 65 1.16 0.56 0.00
N HIS A 66 0.06 1.30 -0.30
CA HIS A 66 0.12 2.76 -0.42
C HIS A 66 -1.24 3.40 -0.15
N THR A 67 -1.43 3.98 1.04
CA THR A 67 -2.62 4.77 1.36
C THR A 67 -2.33 5.99 2.23
N HIS A 68 -3.26 6.96 2.17
CA HIS A 68 -3.33 8.13 3.06
C HIS A 68 -4.60 8.09 3.90
N SER A 69 -4.93 6.94 4.48
CA SER A 69 -6.24 6.65 5.11
C SER A 69 -6.58 7.49 6.34
N VAL A 70 -5.61 8.27 6.90
CA VAL A 70 -5.83 9.15 8.05
C VAL A 70 -5.89 10.61 7.62
N PHE A 71 -7.10 11.15 7.51
CA PHE A 71 -7.36 12.55 7.18
C PHE A 71 -8.74 13.01 7.66
N ALA A 72 -8.91 14.35 7.79
CA ALA A 72 -10.23 14.97 8.03
C ALA A 72 -10.76 15.68 6.77
N GLY A 73 -12.07 15.82 6.71
CA GLY A 73 -12.75 16.52 5.62
C GLY A 73 -12.90 15.68 4.34
N SER A 74 -13.23 16.36 3.26
CA SER A 74 -13.38 15.85 1.90
C SER A 74 -12.89 16.91 0.93
N ARG A 75 -12.51 16.51 -0.27
CA ARG A 75 -12.15 17.39 -1.38
C ARG A 75 -13.08 17.20 -2.59
N ALA A 76 -14.31 16.75 -2.33
CA ALA A 76 -15.32 16.54 -3.40
C ALA A 76 -15.63 17.84 -4.18
N GLU A 77 -15.60 19.01 -3.51
CA GLU A 77 -15.76 20.33 -4.17
C GLU A 77 -14.62 20.62 -5.15
N GLU A 78 -13.40 20.22 -4.82
CA GLU A 78 -12.25 20.36 -5.73
C GLU A 78 -12.37 19.43 -6.94
N PHE A 79 -12.97 18.25 -6.76
CA PHE A 79 -13.27 17.35 -7.86
C PHE A 79 -14.25 17.96 -8.84
N GLU A 80 -15.30 18.63 -8.33
CA GLU A 80 -16.25 19.38 -9.17
C GLU A 80 -15.55 20.53 -9.92
N GLN A 81 -14.70 21.30 -9.24
CA GLN A 81 -13.91 22.36 -9.88
C GLN A 81 -13.03 21.83 -11.02
N ARG A 82 -12.39 20.67 -10.84
CA ARG A 82 -11.59 20.02 -11.89
C ARG A 82 -12.44 19.61 -13.09
N ASN A 83 -13.64 19.09 -12.85
CA ASN A 83 -14.56 18.73 -13.93
C ASN A 83 -15.04 19.97 -14.70
N ASN A 84 -15.07 21.12 -14.06
CA ASN A 84 -15.35 22.43 -14.68
C ASN A 84 -14.10 23.09 -15.32
N GLY A 85 -12.98 22.33 -15.47
CA GLY A 85 -11.79 22.77 -16.20
C GLY A 85 -10.74 23.50 -15.38
N ILE A 86 -10.93 23.66 -14.05
CA ILE A 86 -9.92 24.28 -13.18
C ILE A 86 -8.78 23.27 -12.94
N SER A 87 -7.55 23.65 -13.23
CA SER A 87 -6.41 22.77 -13.08
C SER A 87 -6.08 22.45 -11.61
N TYR A 88 -5.46 21.31 -11.35
CA TYR A 88 -4.98 20.94 -10.01
C TYR A 88 -4.03 21.99 -9.42
N LEU A 89 -3.18 22.59 -10.25
CA LEU A 89 -2.25 23.64 -9.83
C LEU A 89 -2.98 24.93 -9.41
N GLU A 90 -4.01 25.34 -10.15
CA GLU A 90 -4.84 26.51 -9.77
C GLU A 90 -5.58 26.28 -8.45
N ILE A 91 -6.12 25.08 -8.23
CA ILE A 91 -6.78 24.73 -6.97
C ILE A 91 -5.78 24.82 -5.82
N ALA A 92 -4.56 24.32 -6.01
CA ALA A 92 -3.50 24.39 -5.00
C ALA A 92 -3.10 25.85 -4.69
N GLN A 93 -2.95 26.70 -5.71
CA GLN A 93 -2.64 28.12 -5.55
C GLN A 93 -3.73 28.90 -4.79
N ARG A 94 -4.99 28.50 -4.91
CA ARG A 94 -6.13 29.06 -4.18
C ARG A 94 -6.25 28.53 -2.74
N GLY A 95 -5.28 27.76 -2.25
CA GLY A 95 -5.25 27.19 -0.90
C GLY A 95 -6.04 25.90 -0.74
N GLY A 96 -6.40 25.25 -1.84
CA GLY A 96 -6.92 23.90 -1.93
C GLY A 96 -5.83 22.82 -1.83
N GLY A 97 -6.12 21.66 -2.34
CA GLY A 97 -5.14 20.56 -2.37
C GLY A 97 -4.80 20.02 -0.99
N ILE A 98 -3.54 19.64 -0.83
CA ILE A 98 -2.99 19.09 0.41
C ILE A 98 -3.18 20.05 1.58
N LEU A 99 -3.01 21.36 1.36
CA LEU A 99 -3.14 22.38 2.41
C LEU A 99 -4.58 22.52 2.94
N SER A 100 -5.59 22.31 2.10
CA SER A 100 -7.00 22.27 2.55
C SER A 100 -7.24 21.09 3.50
N THR A 101 -6.75 19.91 3.14
CA THR A 101 -6.83 18.71 3.99
C THR A 101 -6.02 18.91 5.29
N MET A 102 -4.84 19.53 5.21
CA MET A 102 -4.00 19.85 6.36
C MET A 102 -4.76 20.69 7.40
N LYS A 103 -5.37 21.79 6.99
CA LYS A 103 -6.16 22.66 7.89
C LYS A 103 -7.24 21.86 8.62
N LYS A 104 -8.03 21.05 7.90
CA LYS A 104 -9.09 20.22 8.47
C LYS A 104 -8.54 19.14 9.42
N THR A 105 -7.42 18.53 9.08
CA THR A 105 -6.79 17.45 9.88
C THR A 105 -6.13 18.00 11.16
N ARG A 106 -5.52 19.17 11.11
CA ARG A 106 -4.99 19.86 12.30
C ARG A 106 -6.09 20.15 13.32
N LEU A 107 -7.26 20.63 12.87
CA LEU A 107 -8.41 20.96 13.71
C LEU A 107 -9.11 19.71 14.28
N ALA A 108 -9.04 18.59 13.61
CA ALA A 108 -9.72 17.37 14.04
C ALA A 108 -9.08 16.77 15.30
N SER A 109 -9.92 16.34 16.25
CA SER A 109 -9.45 15.59 17.41
C SER A 109 -8.92 14.21 17.03
N ALA A 110 -7.99 13.66 17.81
CA ALA A 110 -7.47 12.29 17.59
C ALA A 110 -8.61 11.25 17.60
N LYS A 111 -9.65 11.44 18.45
CA LYS A 111 -10.82 10.55 18.51
C LYS A 111 -11.64 10.60 17.21
N ALA A 112 -11.83 11.77 16.64
CA ALA A 112 -12.58 11.94 15.38
C ALA A 112 -11.79 11.34 14.20
N LEU A 113 -10.46 11.59 14.13
CA LEU A 113 -9.59 10.98 13.13
C LEU A 113 -9.60 9.44 13.23
N LEU A 114 -9.43 8.88 14.43
CA LEU A 114 -9.45 7.43 14.63
C LEU A 114 -10.79 6.82 14.18
N LYS A 115 -11.92 7.40 14.59
CA LYS A 115 -13.25 6.91 14.20
C LYS A 115 -13.45 6.91 12.68
N LYS A 116 -13.00 7.97 11.99
CA LYS A 116 -13.10 8.06 10.54
C LYS A 116 -12.17 7.06 9.85
N SER A 117 -10.90 7.02 10.28
CA SER A 117 -9.88 6.16 9.68
C SER A 117 -10.18 4.67 9.90
N GLN A 118 -10.75 4.28 11.04
CA GLN A 118 -11.19 2.90 11.28
C GLN A 118 -12.21 2.47 10.21
N ARG A 119 -13.19 3.31 9.87
CA ARG A 119 -14.15 3.00 8.80
C ARG A 119 -13.50 2.83 7.42
N HIS A 120 -12.41 3.58 7.16
CA HIS A 120 -11.64 3.38 5.93
C HIS A 120 -10.96 2.01 5.95
N VAL A 121 -10.36 1.64 7.08
CA VAL A 121 -9.66 0.35 7.24
C VAL A 121 -10.63 -0.83 7.18
N ASP A 122 -11.81 -0.70 7.78
CA ASP A 122 -12.86 -1.74 7.74
C ASP A 122 -13.30 -2.04 6.29
N ARG A 123 -13.28 -1.04 5.40
CA ARG A 123 -13.58 -1.24 3.97
C ARG A 123 -12.48 -2.02 3.25
N PHE A 124 -11.21 -1.84 3.62
CA PHE A 124 -10.12 -2.64 3.08
C PHE A 124 -10.18 -4.09 3.56
N LEU A 125 -10.50 -4.31 4.84
CA LEU A 125 -10.73 -5.66 5.37
C LEU A 125 -11.80 -6.42 4.57
N LYS A 126 -12.91 -5.75 4.23
CA LYS A 126 -14.00 -6.33 3.40
C LYS A 126 -13.56 -6.76 2.01
N GLN A 127 -12.45 -6.25 1.52
CA GLN A 127 -11.88 -6.60 0.23
C GLN A 127 -10.75 -7.64 0.33
N GLY A 128 -10.56 -8.26 1.50
CA GLY A 128 -9.55 -9.29 1.69
C GLY A 128 -8.14 -8.75 1.99
N VAL A 129 -8.01 -7.48 2.41
CA VAL A 129 -6.72 -6.89 2.80
C VAL A 129 -6.38 -7.28 4.23
N SER A 130 -5.26 -7.98 4.43
CA SER A 130 -4.76 -8.36 5.76
C SER A 130 -3.65 -7.46 6.29
N THR A 131 -2.98 -6.73 5.41
CA THR A 131 -1.90 -5.79 5.74
C THR A 131 -2.07 -4.50 4.96
N LEU A 132 -2.00 -3.38 5.66
CA LEU A 132 -2.31 -2.06 5.12
C LEU A 132 -1.22 -1.06 5.50
N GLU A 133 -0.64 -0.38 4.52
CA GLU A 133 0.22 0.78 4.75
C GLU A 133 -0.62 2.04 4.89
N ILE A 134 -0.30 2.84 5.90
CA ILE A 134 -0.93 4.15 6.10
C ILE A 134 0.15 5.21 6.30
N LYS A 135 0.15 6.21 5.43
CA LYS A 135 1.03 7.37 5.49
C LYS A 135 0.41 8.49 6.35
N SER A 136 1.25 9.23 7.09
CA SER A 136 0.90 10.55 7.61
C SER A 136 0.97 11.61 6.50
N GLY A 137 1.24 12.88 6.79
CA GLY A 137 1.51 13.90 5.76
C GLY A 137 0.35 14.83 5.44
N TYR A 138 -0.71 14.79 6.24
CA TYR A 138 -1.78 15.79 6.20
C TYR A 138 -1.83 16.70 7.43
N ALA A 139 -0.68 16.85 8.11
CA ALA A 139 -0.61 17.79 9.22
C ALA A 139 0.54 18.78 9.11
N LEU A 140 1.70 18.34 8.63
CA LEU A 140 2.86 19.13 8.24
C LEU A 140 3.46 20.01 9.37
N ASP A 141 3.17 19.67 10.63
CA ASP A 141 3.81 20.23 11.82
C ASP A 141 4.10 19.13 12.86
N LEU A 142 4.99 19.41 13.80
CA LEU A 142 5.41 18.40 14.79
C LEU A 142 4.23 17.81 15.55
N LYS A 143 3.38 18.68 16.15
CA LYS A 143 2.30 18.24 17.04
C LYS A 143 1.28 17.36 16.33
N ASN A 144 0.89 17.76 15.14
CA ASN A 144 -0.22 17.13 14.43
C ASN A 144 0.24 15.94 13.59
N GLU A 145 1.47 15.92 13.06
CA GLU A 145 2.05 14.71 12.44
C GLU A 145 2.20 13.58 13.46
N ILE A 146 2.70 13.90 14.67
CA ILE A 146 2.73 12.93 15.77
C ILE A 146 1.32 12.46 16.14
N LYS A 147 0.33 13.36 16.21
CA LYS A 147 -1.08 12.98 16.42
C LYS A 147 -1.58 12.01 15.36
N MET A 148 -1.28 12.23 14.06
CA MET A 148 -1.65 11.32 12.98
C MET A 148 -1.02 9.94 13.16
N LEU A 149 0.29 9.88 13.41
CA LEU A 149 0.99 8.61 13.61
C LEU A 149 0.50 7.86 14.86
N GLU A 150 0.16 8.57 15.94
CA GLU A 150 -0.46 7.97 17.14
C GLU A 150 -1.88 7.44 16.87
N VAL A 151 -2.62 8.08 15.96
CA VAL A 151 -3.91 7.57 15.47
C VAL A 151 -3.70 6.30 14.65
N ILE A 152 -2.76 6.29 13.71
CA ILE A 152 -2.41 5.10 12.90
C ILE A 152 -2.10 3.91 13.81
N LYS A 153 -1.31 4.12 14.86
CA LYS A 153 -0.93 3.07 15.82
C LYS A 153 -2.12 2.46 16.58
N LYS A 154 -3.26 3.17 16.68
CA LYS A 154 -4.46 2.72 17.40
C LYS A 154 -5.49 2.01 16.50
N ILE A 155 -5.29 2.01 15.20
CA ILE A 155 -6.19 1.35 14.24
C ILE A 155 -6.14 -0.16 14.47
N GLN A 156 -7.29 -0.80 14.38
CA GLN A 156 -7.47 -2.23 14.63
C GLN A 156 -7.83 -2.98 13.34
N GLY A 157 -7.62 -4.28 13.34
CA GLY A 157 -8.03 -5.21 12.29
C GLY A 157 -6.85 -5.79 11.52
N PRO A 158 -6.40 -5.19 10.39
CA PRO A 158 -5.26 -5.67 9.63
C PRO A 158 -3.94 -5.34 10.34
N ARG A 159 -2.85 -5.93 9.88
CA ARG A 159 -1.52 -5.43 10.22
C ARG A 159 -1.33 -4.05 9.61
N ILE A 160 -1.02 -3.06 10.45
CA ILE A 160 -0.77 -1.68 9.99
C ILE A 160 0.74 -1.44 9.88
N ILE A 161 1.16 -0.96 8.71
CA ILE A 161 2.51 -0.45 8.45
C ILE A 161 2.41 1.08 8.38
N SER A 162 3.00 1.76 9.35
CA SER A 162 2.99 3.23 9.41
C SER A 162 4.16 3.80 8.61
N THR A 163 3.90 4.81 7.78
CA THR A 163 4.91 5.58 7.03
C THR A 163 4.78 7.06 7.38
N PHE A 164 5.90 7.70 7.75
CA PHE A 164 5.95 9.14 7.97
C PHE A 164 6.16 9.85 6.64
N LEU A 165 5.21 10.70 6.25
CA LEU A 165 5.26 11.53 5.02
C LEU A 165 5.16 13.02 5.37
N GLY A 166 6.00 13.52 6.30
CA GLY A 166 6.04 14.95 6.59
C GLY A 166 6.45 15.79 5.37
N ALA A 167 7.30 15.26 4.52
CA ALA A 167 7.72 15.90 3.27
C ALA A 167 6.70 15.69 2.12
N HIS A 168 5.44 16.07 2.34
CA HIS A 168 4.34 15.93 1.38
C HIS A 168 4.03 17.25 0.64
N ALA A 169 4.12 18.39 1.33
CA ALA A 169 3.97 19.73 0.78
C ALA A 169 4.66 20.74 1.70
N LEU A 170 4.94 21.93 1.19
CA LEU A 170 5.45 23.04 1.99
C LEU A 170 4.30 23.67 2.77
N PRO A 171 4.29 23.63 4.13
CA PRO A 171 3.28 24.33 4.91
C PRO A 171 3.56 25.84 4.98
N PRO A 172 2.53 26.67 5.18
CA PRO A 172 2.65 28.14 5.10
C PRO A 172 3.53 28.77 6.18
N GLU A 173 3.90 28.01 7.21
CA GLU A 173 4.79 28.47 8.27
C GLU A 173 6.27 28.55 7.83
N PHE A 174 6.62 27.95 6.70
CA PHE A 174 7.98 27.94 6.15
C PHE A 174 8.03 28.66 4.81
N LYS A 175 9.16 29.33 4.55
CA LYS A 175 9.36 30.09 3.31
C LYS A 175 9.97 29.23 2.19
N THR A 176 10.78 28.24 2.55
CA THR A 176 11.48 27.38 1.60
C THR A 176 11.34 25.92 1.93
N HIS A 177 11.41 25.05 0.91
CA HIS A 177 11.43 23.60 1.07
C HIS A 177 12.63 23.15 1.92
N SER A 178 13.80 23.73 1.70
CA SER A 178 15.02 23.41 2.45
C SER A 178 14.89 23.69 3.96
N GLU A 179 14.33 24.85 4.35
CA GLU A 179 14.04 25.16 5.77
C GLU A 179 13.08 24.12 6.38
N TYR A 180 12.04 23.78 5.65
CA TYR A 180 11.07 22.81 6.14
C TYR A 180 11.66 21.40 6.26
N LEU A 181 12.44 20.92 5.29
CA LEU A 181 13.11 19.63 5.37
C LEU A 181 14.10 19.59 6.53
N LYS A 182 14.85 20.69 6.77
CA LYS A 182 15.71 20.83 7.94
C LYS A 182 14.92 20.69 9.26
N PHE A 183 13.78 21.36 9.37
CA PHE A 183 12.87 21.22 10.53
C PHE A 183 12.41 19.76 10.72
N LEU A 184 12.06 19.05 9.64
CA LEU A 184 11.67 17.64 9.72
C LEU A 184 12.83 16.78 10.27
N ILE A 185 14.06 17.00 9.79
CA ILE A 185 15.26 16.26 10.22
C ILE A 185 15.57 16.54 11.70
N GLU A 186 15.59 17.80 12.12
CA GLU A 186 16.07 18.20 13.42
C GLU A 186 15.03 18.07 14.53
N SER A 187 13.75 18.27 14.20
CA SER A 187 12.68 18.37 15.20
C SER A 187 11.67 17.22 15.15
N VAL A 188 11.31 16.71 13.97
CA VAL A 188 10.20 15.76 13.84
C VAL A 188 10.68 14.32 13.82
N LEU A 189 11.61 13.97 12.93
CA LEU A 189 12.12 12.59 12.79
C LEU A 189 12.71 12.01 14.08
N PRO A 190 13.46 12.78 14.92
CA PRO A 190 13.93 12.27 16.20
C PRO A 190 12.79 11.84 17.14
N VAL A 191 11.67 12.58 17.14
CA VAL A 191 10.48 12.26 17.94
C VAL A 191 9.77 11.03 17.39
N VAL A 192 9.61 10.92 16.05
CA VAL A 192 9.04 9.75 15.39
C VAL A 192 9.82 8.50 15.76
N LYS A 193 11.15 8.56 15.69
CA LYS A 193 12.06 7.45 16.03
C LYS A 193 12.00 7.10 17.52
N LYS A 194 12.11 8.09 18.41
CA LYS A 194 12.07 7.90 19.87
C LYS A 194 10.76 7.25 20.33
N LYS A 195 9.63 7.67 19.77
CA LYS A 195 8.30 7.12 20.08
C LYS A 195 7.96 5.83 19.32
N LYS A 196 8.84 5.37 18.42
CA LYS A 196 8.64 4.18 17.57
C LYS A 196 7.29 4.24 16.83
N LEU A 197 7.00 5.38 16.19
CA LEU A 197 5.75 5.62 15.50
C LEU A 197 5.80 5.17 14.04
N SER A 198 6.96 5.24 13.41
CA SER A 198 7.26 4.71 12.09
C SER A 198 8.74 4.34 11.99
N ASN A 199 9.05 3.34 11.18
CA ASN A 199 10.41 3.02 10.73
C ASN A 199 10.59 3.33 9.24
N ARG A 200 9.60 3.95 8.59
CA ARG A 200 9.56 4.29 7.17
C ARG A 200 9.35 5.79 7.02
N VAL A 201 10.06 6.38 6.07
CA VAL A 201 9.95 7.80 5.71
C VAL A 201 9.73 7.89 4.22
N ASP A 202 8.81 8.75 3.83
CA ASP A 202 8.42 9.05 2.46
C ASP A 202 8.60 10.53 2.16
N ILE A 203 8.81 10.85 0.90
CA ILE A 203 8.92 12.22 0.37
C ILE A 203 8.28 12.32 -1.00
N PHE A 204 7.58 13.40 -1.28
CA PHE A 204 7.02 13.69 -2.60
C PHE A 204 8.03 14.47 -3.45
N VAL A 205 8.76 13.76 -4.29
CA VAL A 205 9.77 14.34 -5.19
C VAL A 205 9.13 14.74 -6.51
N GLU A 206 8.87 16.03 -6.68
CA GLU A 206 8.24 16.55 -7.89
C GLU A 206 8.55 18.05 -8.09
N ASN A 207 8.52 18.52 -9.33
CA ASN A 207 8.68 19.93 -9.68
C ASN A 207 7.66 20.78 -8.91
N LYS A 208 8.10 21.88 -8.30
CA LYS A 208 7.32 22.79 -7.44
C LYS A 208 6.89 22.20 -6.08
N PHE A 209 7.29 20.99 -5.77
CA PHE A 209 7.23 20.36 -4.45
C PHE A 209 8.65 20.20 -3.91
N PHE A 210 9.07 19.01 -3.50
CA PHE A 210 10.46 18.81 -3.09
C PHE A 210 11.27 18.39 -4.32
N GLU A 211 12.17 19.27 -4.75
CA GLU A 211 13.03 19.02 -5.90
C GLU A 211 14.18 18.07 -5.56
N GLU A 212 14.75 17.43 -6.57
CA GLU A 212 15.79 16.40 -6.45
C GLU A 212 16.93 16.81 -5.50
N LYS A 213 17.44 18.05 -5.62
CA LYS A 213 18.56 18.54 -4.81
C LYS A 213 18.25 18.59 -3.32
N ASP A 214 17.10 19.11 -2.93
CA ASP A 214 16.69 19.19 -1.52
C ASP A 214 16.33 17.82 -0.98
N ALA A 215 15.67 16.99 -1.80
CA ALA A 215 15.32 15.61 -1.48
C ALA A 215 16.56 14.74 -1.26
N ASP A 216 17.63 14.91 -2.04
CA ASP A 216 18.90 14.17 -1.87
C ASP A 216 19.51 14.40 -0.48
N ILE A 217 19.56 15.67 -0.05
CA ILE A 217 20.08 16.04 1.28
C ILE A 217 19.21 15.43 2.39
N PHE A 218 17.89 15.52 2.26
CA PHE A 218 16.94 14.96 3.22
C PHE A 218 17.07 13.44 3.32
N LEU A 219 17.05 12.73 2.20
CA LEU A 219 17.12 11.27 2.14
C LEU A 219 18.43 10.72 2.69
N LYS A 220 19.55 11.42 2.49
CA LYS A 220 20.83 11.06 3.12
C LYS A 220 20.74 11.06 4.64
N GLN A 221 20.10 12.07 5.23
CA GLN A 221 19.90 12.13 6.68
C GLN A 221 18.92 11.05 7.17
N VAL A 222 17.84 10.82 6.43
CA VAL A 222 16.87 9.75 6.71
C VAL A 222 17.56 8.38 6.74
N GLN A 223 18.44 8.11 5.79
CA GLN A 223 19.23 6.88 5.70
C GLN A 223 20.20 6.75 6.89
N VAL A 224 20.94 7.80 7.22
CA VAL A 224 21.83 7.84 8.40
C VAL A 224 21.06 7.59 9.71
N MET A 225 19.84 8.10 9.81
CA MET A 225 18.95 7.84 10.94
C MET A 225 18.40 6.39 10.96
N GLY A 226 18.63 5.59 9.93
CA GLY A 226 18.25 4.17 9.85
C GLY A 226 16.75 3.95 9.54
N PHE A 227 16.07 4.90 8.92
CA PHE A 227 14.74 4.68 8.39
C PHE A 227 14.77 3.97 7.03
N GLN A 228 13.74 3.19 6.73
CA GLN A 228 13.47 2.72 5.38
C GLN A 228 12.92 3.87 4.54
N ILE A 229 13.37 3.98 3.31
CA ILE A 229 12.98 5.04 2.39
C ILE A 229 11.90 4.54 1.43
N VAL A 230 10.92 5.40 1.18
CA VAL A 230 9.88 5.30 0.15
C VAL A 230 9.82 6.65 -0.56
N ILE A 231 9.49 6.69 -1.83
CA ILE A 231 9.45 7.95 -2.58
C ILE A 231 8.20 7.99 -3.48
N HIS A 232 7.35 9.02 -3.33
CA HIS A 232 6.46 9.43 -4.41
C HIS A 232 7.33 10.01 -5.53
N ALA A 233 7.39 9.32 -6.64
CA ALA A 233 8.41 9.54 -7.66
C ALA A 233 7.82 9.65 -9.06
N ASN A 234 8.25 10.67 -9.81
CA ASN A 234 7.96 10.82 -11.23
C ASN A 234 6.45 10.71 -11.56
N GLN A 235 5.61 11.33 -10.72
CA GLN A 235 4.15 11.31 -10.89
C GLN A 235 3.69 12.28 -11.98
N LEU A 236 4.17 13.52 -11.98
CA LEU A 236 3.73 14.57 -12.89
C LEU A 236 4.77 14.89 -13.96
N SER A 237 6.04 14.52 -13.72
CA SER A 237 7.17 14.79 -14.61
C SER A 237 8.33 13.81 -14.38
N LEU A 238 9.38 13.90 -15.19
CA LEU A 238 10.69 13.27 -14.92
C LEU A 238 11.42 14.07 -13.84
N SER A 239 10.99 13.93 -12.59
CA SER A 239 11.41 14.77 -11.45
C SER A 239 12.71 14.32 -10.75
N GLY A 240 13.36 13.24 -11.21
CA GLY A 240 14.53 12.64 -10.55
C GLY A 240 14.18 11.75 -9.35
N GLY A 241 12.89 11.64 -8.99
CA GLY A 241 12.45 10.85 -7.83
C GLY A 241 12.81 9.37 -7.93
N VAL A 242 12.70 8.77 -9.13
CA VAL A 242 13.09 7.38 -9.37
C VAL A 242 14.62 7.19 -9.29
N ASP A 243 15.42 8.14 -9.81
CA ASP A 243 16.88 8.07 -9.66
C ASP A 243 17.29 8.14 -8.18
N LEU A 244 16.64 8.99 -7.38
CA LEU A 244 16.84 9.03 -5.92
C LEU A 244 16.40 7.72 -5.25
N ALA A 245 15.27 7.13 -5.65
CA ALA A 245 14.83 5.85 -5.11
C ALA A 245 15.86 4.75 -5.34
N LEU A 246 16.46 4.69 -6.53
CA LEU A 246 17.53 3.75 -6.86
C LEU A 246 18.81 4.05 -6.08
N LYS A 247 19.21 5.34 -6.00
CA LYS A 247 20.41 5.79 -5.28
C LYS A 247 20.39 5.43 -3.80
N PHE A 248 19.25 5.60 -3.15
CA PHE A 248 19.08 5.34 -1.70
C PHE A 248 18.51 3.96 -1.39
N GLU A 249 18.45 3.06 -2.37
CA GLU A 249 17.90 1.70 -2.22
C GLU A 249 16.52 1.71 -1.55
N ALA A 250 15.66 2.64 -1.98
CA ALA A 250 14.32 2.79 -1.45
C ALA A 250 13.53 1.49 -1.61
N LYS A 251 12.65 1.19 -0.65
CA LYS A 251 11.77 0.02 -0.72
C LYS A 251 10.83 0.09 -1.90
N SER A 252 10.34 1.30 -2.21
CA SER A 252 9.51 1.52 -3.39
C SER A 252 9.71 2.92 -3.97
N ALA A 253 9.43 3.01 -5.28
CA ALA A 253 9.22 4.24 -6.04
C ALA A 253 7.75 4.24 -6.47
N ASP A 254 6.95 5.07 -5.78
CA ASP A 254 5.50 5.05 -5.91
C ASP A 254 5.07 6.01 -7.03
N HIS A 255 3.99 5.74 -7.75
CA HIS A 255 3.51 6.30 -9.02
C HIS A 255 4.34 5.87 -10.23
N SER A 256 5.59 6.32 -10.38
CA SER A 256 6.49 5.92 -11.48
C SER A 256 5.84 6.02 -12.86
N ILE A 257 5.10 7.11 -13.12
CA ILE A 257 4.37 7.34 -14.37
C ILE A 257 5.34 7.70 -15.49
N HIS A 258 6.21 8.69 -15.21
CA HIS A 258 7.16 9.20 -16.21
C HIS A 258 8.49 8.47 -16.10
N LEU A 259 8.70 7.46 -16.95
CA LEU A 259 9.91 6.64 -16.99
C LEU A 259 10.51 6.62 -18.40
N THR A 260 11.84 6.74 -18.46
CA THR A 260 12.60 6.42 -19.66
C THR A 260 12.90 4.92 -19.72
N ASP A 261 13.19 4.38 -20.91
CA ASP A 261 13.59 2.96 -21.04
C ASP A 261 14.87 2.67 -20.22
N GLN A 262 15.76 3.66 -20.04
CA GLN A 262 16.94 3.53 -19.20
C GLN A 262 16.57 3.39 -17.72
N LEU A 263 15.61 4.16 -17.21
CA LEU A 263 15.12 4.03 -15.84
C LEU A 263 14.45 2.68 -15.60
N ILE A 264 13.64 2.20 -16.55
CA ILE A 264 13.02 0.87 -16.50
C ILE A 264 14.10 -0.22 -16.35
N GLN A 265 15.18 -0.15 -17.14
CA GLN A 265 16.30 -1.09 -17.03
C GLN A 265 17.05 -0.99 -15.69
N LYS A 266 17.16 0.20 -15.09
CA LYS A 266 17.75 0.37 -13.77
C LYS A 266 16.86 -0.21 -12.68
N ILE A 267 15.53 0.04 -12.71
CA ILE A 267 14.55 -0.52 -11.77
C ILE A 267 14.60 -2.04 -11.81
N SER A 268 14.61 -2.65 -13.00
CA SER A 268 14.58 -4.11 -13.16
C SER A 268 15.81 -4.82 -12.55
N LYS A 269 16.92 -4.11 -12.39
CA LYS A 269 18.18 -4.61 -11.78
C LYS A 269 18.32 -4.26 -10.30
N SER A 270 17.31 -3.61 -9.71
CA SER A 270 17.30 -3.16 -8.32
C SER A 270 16.34 -3.97 -7.45
N ASN A 271 16.40 -3.73 -6.14
CA ASN A 271 15.40 -4.24 -5.20
C ASN A 271 14.25 -3.25 -4.95
N THR A 272 14.28 -2.08 -5.61
CA THR A 272 13.22 -1.07 -5.49
C THR A 272 11.98 -1.55 -6.24
N VAL A 273 10.84 -1.57 -5.57
CA VAL A 273 9.56 -1.96 -6.15
C VAL A 273 8.92 -0.74 -6.83
N ALA A 274 8.47 -0.87 -8.07
CA ALA A 274 7.60 0.12 -8.69
C ALA A 274 6.18 -0.08 -8.20
N VAL A 275 5.65 0.83 -7.37
CA VAL A 275 4.26 0.78 -6.89
C VAL A 275 3.40 1.66 -7.80
N LEU A 276 2.50 1.05 -8.56
CA LEU A 276 1.67 1.73 -9.55
C LEU A 276 0.26 1.96 -9.01
N LEU A 277 -0.30 3.12 -9.31
CA LEU A 277 -1.50 3.67 -8.66
C LEU A 277 -2.58 4.08 -9.67
N PRO A 278 -3.06 3.15 -10.54
CA PRO A 278 -3.84 3.50 -11.73
C PRO A 278 -5.20 4.17 -11.42
N ALA A 279 -5.76 3.99 -10.22
CA ALA A 279 -6.96 4.73 -9.86
C ALA A 279 -6.68 6.22 -9.61
N ALA A 280 -5.50 6.58 -9.07
CA ALA A 280 -5.08 7.97 -8.96
C ALA A 280 -4.87 8.58 -10.35
N ASP A 281 -4.28 7.84 -11.27
CA ASP A 281 -4.06 8.28 -12.65
C ASP A 281 -5.39 8.54 -13.38
N LEU A 282 -6.40 7.66 -13.18
CA LEU A 282 -7.76 7.87 -13.67
C LEU A 282 -8.37 9.18 -13.15
N TYR A 283 -8.35 9.38 -11.81
CA TYR A 283 -8.95 10.57 -11.19
C TYR A 283 -8.21 11.86 -11.56
N MET A 284 -6.91 11.78 -11.79
CA MET A 284 -6.06 12.92 -12.16
C MET A 284 -6.04 13.15 -13.68
N LYS A 285 -6.58 12.23 -14.48
CA LYS A 285 -6.51 12.22 -15.95
C LYS A 285 -5.05 12.25 -16.45
N CYS A 286 -4.17 11.54 -15.74
CA CYS A 286 -2.78 11.32 -16.14
C CYS A 286 -2.69 10.17 -17.16
N VAL A 287 -1.54 10.06 -17.82
CA VAL A 287 -1.17 8.84 -18.55
C VAL A 287 -0.91 7.72 -17.54
N TYR A 288 -1.14 6.48 -17.94
CA TYR A 288 -0.84 5.34 -17.07
C TYR A 288 0.66 4.97 -17.11
N PRO A 289 1.22 4.50 -15.99
CA PRO A 289 2.63 4.09 -15.94
C PRO A 289 2.88 2.88 -16.86
N PRO A 290 4.12 2.73 -17.40
CA PRO A 290 4.44 1.71 -18.39
C PRO A 290 4.64 0.32 -17.77
N ALA A 291 3.59 -0.23 -17.09
CA ALA A 291 3.68 -1.49 -16.36
C ALA A 291 4.14 -2.67 -17.22
N ARG A 292 3.63 -2.77 -18.48
CA ARG A 292 4.05 -3.84 -19.38
C ARG A 292 5.57 -3.82 -19.64
N LYS A 293 6.15 -2.64 -19.91
CA LYS A 293 7.59 -2.49 -20.10
C LYS A 293 8.39 -2.83 -18.83
N LEU A 294 7.90 -2.43 -17.66
CA LEU A 294 8.53 -2.75 -16.38
C LEU A 294 8.55 -4.26 -16.13
N LEU A 295 7.42 -4.93 -16.33
CA LEU A 295 7.28 -6.38 -16.14
C LEU A 295 8.12 -7.17 -17.14
N ASP A 296 8.10 -6.78 -18.42
CA ASP A 296 8.91 -7.43 -19.48
C ASP A 296 10.42 -7.28 -19.23
N ALA A 297 10.83 -6.17 -18.61
CA ALA A 297 12.22 -5.98 -18.18
C ALA A 297 12.59 -6.75 -16.91
N GLY A 298 11.62 -7.39 -16.23
CA GLY A 298 11.83 -8.16 -15.00
C GLY A 298 11.77 -7.33 -13.72
N ALA A 299 11.24 -6.09 -13.76
CA ALA A 299 11.05 -5.27 -12.58
C ALA A 299 9.97 -5.85 -11.65
N THR A 300 10.14 -5.68 -10.35
CA THR A 300 9.07 -5.98 -9.39
C THR A 300 8.04 -4.84 -9.39
N VAL A 301 6.79 -5.15 -9.75
CA VAL A 301 5.67 -4.21 -9.83
C VAL A 301 4.63 -4.56 -8.79
N ALA A 302 4.24 -3.60 -7.95
CA ALA A 302 3.11 -3.70 -7.04
C ALA A 302 1.99 -2.74 -7.46
N LEU A 303 0.76 -3.03 -7.00
CA LEU A 303 -0.42 -2.18 -7.18
C LEU A 303 -0.91 -1.72 -5.82
N ALA A 304 -1.43 -0.51 -5.77
CA ALA A 304 -2.10 0.03 -4.60
C ALA A 304 -3.17 1.05 -4.99
N THR A 305 -4.03 1.42 -4.04
CA THR A 305 -5.15 2.33 -4.32
C THR A 305 -4.75 3.79 -4.34
N ASP A 306 -3.71 4.19 -3.63
CA ASP A 306 -3.45 5.59 -3.28
C ASP A 306 -4.67 6.26 -2.62
N PHE A 307 -5.42 5.51 -1.80
CA PHE A 307 -6.62 6.07 -1.19
C PHE A 307 -6.32 7.33 -0.39
N ASN A 308 -6.86 8.46 -0.88
CA ASN A 308 -6.67 9.78 -0.30
C ASN A 308 -7.88 10.69 -0.59
N PRO A 309 -8.04 11.85 0.10
CA PRO A 309 -9.24 12.67 -0.08
C PRO A 309 -9.30 13.48 -1.38
N GLY A 310 -8.22 13.52 -2.16
CA GLY A 310 -8.08 14.43 -3.29
C GLY A 310 -7.90 13.80 -4.64
N SER A 311 -6.75 13.17 -4.85
CA SER A 311 -6.38 12.58 -6.13
C SER A 311 -6.96 11.16 -6.32
N CYS A 312 -7.33 10.46 -5.23
CA CYS A 312 -7.91 9.12 -5.35
C CYS A 312 -8.84 8.77 -4.18
N PRO A 313 -10.11 9.17 -4.20
CA PRO A 313 -11.05 8.89 -3.11
C PRO A 313 -11.65 7.48 -3.15
N THR A 314 -11.12 6.57 -3.95
CA THR A 314 -11.56 5.17 -4.02
C THR A 314 -10.70 4.24 -3.17
N GLN A 315 -11.34 3.21 -2.61
CA GLN A 315 -10.71 2.11 -1.90
C GLN A 315 -10.90 0.78 -2.64
N ASP A 316 -11.41 0.82 -3.87
CA ASP A 316 -11.81 -0.36 -4.63
C ASP A 316 -10.59 -1.01 -5.32
N LEU A 317 -10.07 -2.10 -4.71
CA LEU A 317 -8.99 -2.90 -5.28
C LEU A 317 -9.40 -3.54 -6.61
N SER A 318 -10.70 -3.87 -6.77
CA SER A 318 -11.21 -4.45 -8.02
C SER A 318 -11.06 -3.48 -9.17
N LEU A 319 -11.45 -2.21 -8.95
CA LEU A 319 -11.26 -1.14 -9.94
C LEU A 319 -9.79 -0.94 -10.29
N VAL A 320 -8.90 -0.89 -9.29
CA VAL A 320 -7.45 -0.73 -9.52
C VAL A 320 -6.90 -1.89 -10.35
N GLY A 321 -7.26 -3.13 -10.00
CA GLY A 321 -6.84 -4.31 -10.76
C GLY A 321 -7.43 -4.36 -12.18
N LEU A 322 -8.68 -3.92 -12.35
CA LEU A 322 -9.31 -3.79 -13.67
C LEU A 322 -8.57 -2.78 -14.56
N LEU A 323 -8.25 -1.60 -14.03
CA LEU A 323 -7.46 -0.58 -14.73
C LEU A 323 -6.05 -1.09 -15.07
N ALA A 324 -5.41 -1.82 -14.16
CA ALA A 324 -4.11 -2.44 -14.44
C ALA A 324 -4.18 -3.42 -15.62
N ARG A 325 -5.26 -4.16 -15.76
CA ARG A 325 -5.46 -5.09 -16.87
C ARG A 325 -5.80 -4.37 -18.18
N LEU A 326 -6.69 -3.40 -18.16
CA LEU A 326 -7.17 -2.70 -19.34
C LEU A 326 -6.14 -1.69 -19.88
N GLU A 327 -5.64 -0.82 -19.00
CA GLU A 327 -4.83 0.33 -19.40
C GLU A 327 -3.33 0.02 -19.39
N MET A 328 -2.89 -0.83 -18.45
CA MET A 328 -1.47 -1.13 -18.27
C MET A 328 -1.06 -2.51 -18.80
N LYS A 329 -1.98 -3.25 -19.42
CA LYS A 329 -1.77 -4.56 -20.06
C LYS A 329 -1.17 -5.61 -19.11
N MET A 330 -1.56 -5.57 -17.84
CA MET A 330 -1.18 -6.60 -16.88
C MET A 330 -2.09 -7.83 -17.03
N THR A 331 -1.50 -9.01 -16.94
CA THR A 331 -2.24 -10.28 -16.88
C THR A 331 -2.86 -10.47 -15.49
N LEU A 332 -3.86 -11.34 -15.38
CA LEU A 332 -4.47 -11.65 -14.08
C LEU A 332 -3.46 -12.18 -13.04
N PRO A 333 -2.53 -13.11 -13.36
CA PRO A 333 -1.49 -13.53 -12.44
C PRO A 333 -0.56 -12.40 -11.98
N GLU A 334 -0.23 -11.45 -12.86
CA GLU A 334 0.59 -10.29 -12.52
C GLU A 334 -0.13 -9.36 -11.54
N VAL A 335 -1.45 -9.16 -11.70
CA VAL A 335 -2.25 -8.37 -10.76
C VAL A 335 -2.31 -9.03 -9.38
N PHE A 336 -2.51 -10.35 -9.29
CA PHE A 336 -2.44 -11.06 -8.01
C PHE A 336 -1.06 -10.95 -7.37
N THR A 337 0.01 -11.12 -8.14
CA THR A 337 1.38 -10.96 -7.68
C THR A 337 1.62 -9.55 -7.15
N ALA A 338 1.09 -8.54 -7.84
CA ALA A 338 1.22 -7.13 -7.47
C ALA A 338 0.52 -6.79 -6.15
N TYR A 339 -0.60 -7.44 -5.83
CA TYR A 339 -1.31 -7.26 -4.55
C TYR A 339 -0.85 -8.19 -3.43
N THR A 340 0.08 -9.09 -3.68
CA THR A 340 0.52 -10.08 -2.68
C THR A 340 2.03 -10.01 -2.47
N SER A 341 2.81 -10.79 -3.18
CA SER A 341 4.25 -10.92 -2.96
C SER A 341 5.02 -9.63 -3.32
N ALA A 342 4.63 -8.92 -4.37
CA ALA A 342 5.28 -7.65 -4.74
C ALA A 342 4.94 -6.54 -3.74
N ALA A 343 3.67 -6.40 -3.31
CA ALA A 343 3.29 -5.47 -2.26
C ALA A 343 4.00 -5.77 -0.93
N ALA A 344 4.18 -7.06 -0.58
CA ALA A 344 4.96 -7.46 0.59
C ALA A 344 6.44 -7.05 0.49
N LYS A 345 7.04 -7.11 -0.72
CA LYS A 345 8.41 -6.61 -0.97
C LYS A 345 8.47 -5.10 -0.81
N ALA A 346 7.51 -4.34 -1.36
CA ALA A 346 7.43 -2.89 -1.21
C ALA A 346 7.34 -2.47 0.27
N LEU A 347 6.67 -3.25 1.10
CA LEU A 347 6.59 -3.02 2.53
C LEU A 347 7.77 -3.58 3.34
N GLY A 348 8.66 -4.36 2.73
CA GLY A 348 9.79 -5.00 3.40
C GLY A 348 9.40 -6.15 4.33
N ILE A 349 8.25 -6.80 4.08
CA ILE A 349 7.68 -7.88 4.92
C ILE A 349 7.56 -9.21 4.17
N TYR A 350 8.15 -9.34 2.98
CA TYR A 350 8.00 -10.53 2.14
C TYR A 350 8.48 -11.83 2.81
N SER A 351 9.44 -11.75 3.73
CA SER A 351 9.84 -12.91 4.54
C SER A 351 8.73 -13.46 5.44
N GLU A 352 7.74 -12.62 5.77
CA GLU A 352 6.66 -12.95 6.70
C GLU A 352 5.31 -13.20 5.99
N GLU A 353 5.02 -12.47 4.92
CA GLU A 353 3.70 -12.38 4.27
C GLU A 353 3.81 -12.34 2.73
N GLY A 354 2.67 -12.34 2.04
CA GLY A 354 2.55 -12.20 0.59
C GLY A 354 2.46 -13.52 -0.17
N GLU A 355 2.58 -14.66 0.51
CA GLU A 355 2.44 -16.00 -0.05
C GLU A 355 1.93 -16.98 1.00
N LEU A 356 1.29 -18.06 0.56
CA LEU A 356 0.95 -19.19 1.41
C LEU A 356 2.09 -20.21 1.36
N ASN A 357 3.07 -20.07 2.23
CA ASN A 357 4.24 -20.93 2.29
C ASN A 357 4.62 -21.23 3.76
N LEU A 358 5.45 -22.25 3.95
CA LEU A 358 5.92 -22.67 5.27
C LEU A 358 6.55 -21.49 6.03
N ASN A 359 6.23 -21.36 7.32
CA ASN A 359 6.69 -20.32 8.25
C ASN A 359 6.17 -18.91 7.98
N LYS A 360 5.43 -18.66 6.90
CA LYS A 360 4.76 -17.36 6.68
C LYS A 360 3.44 -17.26 7.44
N LYS A 361 2.94 -16.06 7.64
CA LYS A 361 1.63 -15.80 8.26
C LYS A 361 0.53 -16.51 7.48
N ALA A 362 -0.37 -17.12 8.20
CA ALA A 362 -1.57 -17.75 7.62
C ALA A 362 -2.64 -16.67 7.32
N ASN A 363 -2.29 -15.75 6.40
CA ASN A 363 -3.15 -14.69 5.92
C ASN A 363 -3.68 -15.07 4.54
N PHE A 364 -4.98 -15.39 4.45
CA PHE A 364 -5.57 -15.87 3.21
C PHE A 364 -7.05 -15.50 3.09
N ILE A 365 -7.53 -15.50 1.88
CA ILE A 365 -8.96 -15.46 1.57
C ILE A 365 -9.40 -16.84 1.07
N CYS A 366 -10.66 -17.19 1.33
CA CYS A 366 -11.30 -18.34 0.70
C CYS A 366 -12.65 -17.94 0.11
N THR A 367 -12.98 -18.52 -1.07
CA THR A 367 -14.14 -18.14 -1.88
C THR A 367 -14.65 -19.32 -2.69
N ASP A 368 -15.94 -19.28 -3.04
CA ASP A 368 -16.56 -20.18 -4.03
C ASP A 368 -16.45 -19.62 -5.47
N ALA A 369 -15.99 -18.39 -5.65
CA ALA A 369 -15.83 -17.77 -6.95
C ALA A 369 -14.64 -18.39 -7.72
N ASP A 370 -14.69 -18.30 -9.06
CA ASP A 370 -13.55 -18.62 -9.91
C ASP A 370 -12.46 -17.56 -9.80
N ILE A 371 -11.20 -17.95 -9.98
CA ILE A 371 -10.09 -17.01 -9.95
C ILE A 371 -10.21 -15.91 -11.02
N ASN A 372 -10.84 -16.22 -12.14
CA ASN A 372 -11.07 -15.28 -13.24
C ASN A 372 -12.12 -14.21 -12.92
N ASP A 373 -12.95 -14.40 -11.88
CA ASP A 373 -13.93 -13.39 -11.45
C ASP A 373 -13.27 -12.20 -10.74
N PHE A 374 -12.03 -12.38 -10.27
CA PHE A 374 -11.26 -11.29 -9.65
C PHE A 374 -10.77 -10.30 -10.70
N PHE A 375 -10.83 -9.02 -10.37
CA PHE A 375 -10.34 -7.92 -11.22
C PHE A 375 -10.91 -7.95 -12.67
N TYR A 376 -12.13 -8.48 -12.80
CA TYR A 376 -12.86 -8.57 -14.05
C TYR A 376 -13.94 -7.49 -14.16
N SER A 377 -14.67 -7.21 -13.09
CA SER A 377 -15.74 -6.22 -13.07
C SER A 377 -15.43 -5.04 -12.15
N ALA A 378 -15.90 -3.85 -12.51
CA ALA A 378 -15.98 -2.73 -11.58
C ALA A 378 -17.15 -2.98 -10.61
N GLY A 379 -16.95 -2.77 -9.32
CA GLY A 379 -18.01 -2.90 -8.32
C GLY A 379 -17.72 -3.86 -7.18
N GLY A 380 -16.48 -4.26 -7.04
CA GLY A 380 -15.98 -4.97 -5.87
C GLY A 380 -15.44 -6.38 -6.15
N MET A 381 -14.83 -6.92 -5.14
CA MET A 381 -14.27 -8.28 -5.16
C MET A 381 -15.38 -9.33 -5.05
N PRO A 382 -15.17 -10.55 -5.60
CA PRO A 382 -16.04 -11.68 -5.34
C PRO A 382 -16.22 -11.92 -3.83
N ASN A 383 -17.37 -12.48 -3.45
CA ASN A 383 -17.63 -12.84 -2.06
C ASN A 383 -16.56 -13.80 -1.54
N HIS A 384 -16.00 -13.47 -0.40
CA HIS A 384 -14.93 -14.25 0.21
C HIS A 384 -14.94 -14.14 1.74
N SER A 385 -14.27 -15.06 2.41
CA SER A 385 -13.95 -14.97 3.82
C SER A 385 -12.47 -14.65 4.00
N LEU A 386 -12.14 -13.70 4.86
CA LEU A 386 -10.76 -13.31 5.19
C LEU A 386 -10.31 -14.04 6.46
N PHE A 387 -9.10 -14.60 6.41
CA PHE A 387 -8.40 -15.16 7.56
C PHE A 387 -7.08 -14.41 7.78
N ILE A 388 -6.85 -13.95 9.00
CA ILE A 388 -5.58 -13.31 9.42
C ILE A 388 -4.98 -14.17 10.54
N CYS A 389 -3.73 -14.60 10.34
CA CYS A 389 -3.05 -15.53 11.24
C CYS A 389 -3.90 -16.78 11.56
N GLY A 390 -4.63 -17.29 10.56
CA GLY A 390 -5.52 -18.45 10.67
C GLY A 390 -6.83 -18.21 11.43
N LYS A 391 -7.16 -16.97 11.80
CA LYS A 391 -8.42 -16.59 12.44
C LYS A 391 -9.34 -15.92 11.42
N ARG A 392 -10.58 -16.38 11.34
CA ARG A 392 -11.60 -15.73 10.49
C ARG A 392 -11.90 -14.35 11.03
N ILE A 393 -11.94 -13.38 10.12
CA ILE A 393 -12.28 -12.00 10.40
C ILE A 393 -13.75 -11.79 10.02
N GLU A 394 -14.53 -11.34 10.99
CA GLU A 394 -15.91 -10.91 10.76
C GLU A 394 -15.90 -9.42 10.41
N VAL A 395 -16.37 -9.07 9.18
CA VAL A 395 -16.33 -7.71 8.63
C VAL A 395 -17.70 -7.27 8.15
#